data_3f882def1e607a12ca6bbe54d8b02e4f
#
_entry.id   3f882def1e607a12ca6bbe54d8b02e4f
#
_cell.length_a   1.000
_cell.length_b   1.000
_cell.length_c   1.000
_cell.angle_alpha   90.00
_cell.angle_beta   90.00
_cell.angle_gamma   90.00
#
_symmetry.space_group_name_H-M   'P 1'
#
loop_
_entity.id
_entity.type
_entity.pdbx_description
1 polymer ?
#
loop_
_entity_poly.entity_id
_entity_poly.type
_entity_poly.pdbx_seq_one_letter_code
_entity_poly.pdbx_strand_id
1 'polypeptide(L)'
;MASQSRKYRGFSTERVVARYLSEWWPHADIGRGAGKDITHVPFDMEVKARSAFQPKAWIDQVTKRAGKTGDLPLVVSRLNGQGEKSPQDYLAFMRLGDLVDLLLKAGYGDFKGDIGTLEPERCTQCGSWIFKDVPCRTCQK
;
A
#
# COMPACT_ATOMS: atom_id res chain seq x y z
N MET A 1 25.13 21.20 2.95
CA MET A 1 25.29 19.97 3.76
C MET A 1 23.97 19.35 4.20
N ALA A 2 22.94 20.10 4.56
CA ALA A 2 21.63 19.55 4.93
C ALA A 2 20.92 18.74 3.82
N SER A 3 21.17 19.01 2.54
CA SER A 3 20.51 18.33 1.43
C SER A 3 21.03 16.90 1.18
N GLN A 4 22.31 16.65 1.40
CA GLN A 4 22.90 15.30 1.24
C GLN A 4 22.45 14.34 2.34
N SER A 5 22.41 14.82 3.57
CA SER A 5 21.91 14.03 4.71
C SER A 5 20.45 13.59 4.53
N ARG A 6 19.59 14.46 3.98
CA ARG A 6 18.18 14.15 3.71
C ARG A 6 18.02 13.11 2.60
N LYS A 7 18.79 13.23 1.52
CA LYS A 7 18.80 12.23 0.42
C LYS A 7 19.27 10.87 0.92
N TYR A 8 20.34 10.85 1.71
CA TYR A 8 20.87 9.61 2.28
C TYR A 8 19.86 8.92 3.19
N ARG A 9 19.15 9.66 4.06
CA ARG A 9 18.13 9.10 4.94
C ARG A 9 16.96 8.52 4.14
N GLY A 10 16.51 9.19 3.08
CA GLY A 10 15.46 8.66 2.20
C GLY A 10 15.89 7.32 1.58
N PHE A 11 17.04 7.29 0.96
CA PHE A 11 17.57 6.12 0.29
C PHE A 11 17.86 4.95 1.26
N SER A 12 18.40 5.22 2.44
CA SER A 12 18.61 4.19 3.45
C SER A 12 17.29 3.63 3.98
N THR A 13 16.26 4.45 4.10
CA THR A 13 14.93 4.01 4.53
C THR A 13 14.27 3.10 3.50
N GLU A 14 14.37 3.42 2.21
CA GLU A 14 13.89 2.54 1.14
C GLU A 14 14.56 1.16 1.18
N ARG A 15 15.87 1.12 1.41
CA ARG A 15 16.61 -0.15 1.57
C ARG A 15 16.15 -0.96 2.78
N VAL A 16 15.92 -0.31 3.90
CA VAL A 16 15.46 -0.96 5.13
C VAL A 16 14.07 -1.57 4.90
N VAL A 17 13.17 -0.82 4.27
CA VAL A 17 11.82 -1.30 3.93
C VAL A 17 11.88 -2.47 2.95
N ALA A 18 12.65 -2.36 1.88
CA ALA A 18 12.80 -3.44 0.91
C ALA A 18 13.32 -4.73 1.55
N ARG A 19 14.33 -4.62 2.41
CA ARG A 19 14.88 -5.77 3.15
C ARG A 19 13.84 -6.41 4.07
N TYR A 20 13.08 -5.60 4.80
CA TYR A 20 12.00 -6.09 5.66
C TYR A 20 10.94 -6.84 4.86
N LEU A 21 10.50 -6.29 3.74
CA LEU A 21 9.52 -6.92 2.87
C LEU A 21 10.04 -8.20 2.21
N SER A 22 11.35 -8.34 2.03
CA SER A 22 11.94 -9.51 1.38
C SER A 22 11.74 -10.84 2.15
N GLU A 23 11.33 -10.77 3.40
CA GLU A 23 10.92 -11.96 4.17
C GLU A 23 9.69 -12.65 3.56
N TRP A 24 8.81 -11.88 2.95
CA TRP A 24 7.56 -12.39 2.34
C TRP A 24 7.55 -12.28 0.82
N TRP A 25 8.27 -11.31 0.27
CA TRP A 25 8.47 -11.10 -1.16
C TRP A 25 9.97 -11.15 -1.46
N PRO A 26 10.51 -12.36 -1.76
CA PRO A 26 11.96 -12.57 -1.81
C PRO A 26 12.72 -11.71 -2.80
N HIS A 27 12.05 -11.18 -3.81
CA HIS A 27 12.64 -10.30 -4.83
C HIS A 27 12.38 -8.81 -4.59
N ALA A 28 11.79 -8.45 -3.44
CA ALA A 28 11.58 -7.04 -3.10
C ALA A 28 12.91 -6.29 -3.08
N ASP A 29 12.96 -5.18 -3.79
CA ASP A 29 14.16 -4.35 -3.93
C ASP A 29 13.76 -2.89 -4.10
N ILE A 30 14.72 -2.00 -3.97
CA ILE A 30 14.51 -0.58 -4.20
C ILE A 30 14.27 -0.30 -5.69
N GLY A 31 13.35 0.61 -5.98
CA GLY A 31 13.14 1.13 -7.33
C GLY A 31 14.23 2.10 -7.75
N ARG A 32 14.40 2.23 -9.05
CA ARG A 32 15.34 3.19 -9.65
C ARG A 32 14.59 4.10 -10.64
N GLY A 33 14.86 5.40 -10.54
CA GLY A 33 14.22 6.39 -11.41
C GLY A 33 12.84 6.83 -10.94
N ALA A 34 11.96 7.16 -11.87
CA ALA A 34 10.65 7.79 -11.60
C ALA A 34 9.49 6.78 -11.35
N GLY A 35 9.80 5.56 -10.97
CA GLY A 35 8.82 4.52 -10.71
C GLY A 35 8.49 4.33 -9.23
N LYS A 36 8.09 3.12 -8.89
CA LYS A 36 7.84 2.68 -7.52
C LYS A 36 9.11 2.76 -6.67
N ASP A 37 8.98 3.13 -5.41
CA ASP A 37 10.11 3.10 -4.46
C ASP A 37 10.54 1.67 -4.13
N ILE A 38 9.59 0.75 -4.08
CA ILE A 38 9.82 -0.68 -3.89
C ILE A 38 9.32 -1.47 -5.11
N THR A 39 10.16 -2.32 -5.64
CA THR A 39 9.87 -3.15 -6.82
C THR A 39 9.67 -4.62 -6.44
N HIS A 40 9.10 -5.40 -7.35
CA HIS A 40 8.85 -6.85 -7.20
C HIS A 40 7.90 -7.19 -6.04
N VAL A 41 6.97 -6.29 -5.77
CA VAL A 41 5.87 -6.48 -4.83
C VAL A 41 4.54 -6.17 -5.53
N PRO A 42 3.43 -6.83 -5.15
CA PRO A 42 2.14 -6.69 -5.86
C PRO A 42 1.33 -5.45 -5.43
N PHE A 43 1.99 -4.41 -4.93
CA PHE A 43 1.40 -3.15 -4.52
C PHE A 43 2.33 -1.98 -4.85
N ASP A 44 1.84 -0.76 -4.81
CA ASP A 44 2.63 0.45 -5.04
C ASP A 44 2.86 1.18 -3.71
N MET A 45 4.08 1.08 -3.20
CA MET A 45 4.48 1.65 -1.91
C MET A 45 5.38 2.87 -2.12
N GLU A 46 4.98 4.00 -1.58
CA GLU A 46 5.80 5.20 -1.46
C GLU A 46 6.48 5.21 -0.10
N VAL A 47 7.80 5.41 -0.06
CA VAL A 47 8.58 5.43 1.18
C VAL A 47 9.05 6.86 1.47
N LYS A 48 8.73 7.36 2.64
CA LYS A 48 9.09 8.72 3.08
C LYS A 48 9.85 8.71 4.40
N ALA A 49 10.89 9.52 4.45
CA ALA A 49 11.70 9.76 5.65
C ALA A 49 11.92 11.26 5.83
N ARG A 50 10.84 12.00 5.93
CA ARG A 50 10.82 13.45 6.00
C ARG A 50 10.53 13.93 7.42
N SER A 51 11.12 15.06 7.81
CA SER A 51 10.81 15.72 9.07
C SER A 51 9.41 16.34 9.08
N ALA A 52 8.95 16.85 7.95
CA ALA A 52 7.57 17.32 7.78
C ALA A 52 6.67 16.16 7.32
N PHE A 53 5.59 15.92 8.04
CA PHE A 53 4.61 14.90 7.72
C PHE A 53 3.51 15.48 6.82
N GLN A 54 3.46 15.03 5.56
CA GLN A 54 2.55 15.53 4.52
C GLN A 54 1.75 14.38 3.90
N PRO A 55 0.86 13.75 4.67
CA PRO A 55 0.19 12.52 4.26
C PRO A 55 -0.67 12.70 3.00
N LYS A 56 -1.39 13.81 2.87
CA LYS A 56 -2.23 14.05 1.70
C LYS A 56 -1.42 14.11 0.41
N ALA A 57 -0.34 14.88 0.39
CA ALA A 57 0.50 14.99 -0.80
C ALA A 57 1.12 13.63 -1.20
N TRP A 58 1.54 12.86 -0.23
CA TRP A 58 2.16 11.56 -0.47
C TRP A 58 1.16 10.51 -0.95
N ILE A 59 -0.02 10.43 -0.35
CA ILE A 59 -1.04 9.49 -0.79
C ILE A 59 -1.61 9.87 -2.17
N ASP A 60 -1.73 11.14 -2.49
CA ASP A 60 -2.14 11.60 -3.81
C ASP A 60 -1.10 11.22 -4.87
N GLN A 61 0.19 11.36 -4.56
CA GLN A 61 1.30 10.99 -5.45
C GLN A 61 1.27 9.49 -5.79
N VAL A 62 1.22 8.63 -4.79
CA VAL A 62 1.23 7.18 -5.00
C VAL A 62 -0.07 6.68 -5.64
N THR A 63 -1.21 7.26 -5.28
CA THR A 63 -2.51 6.93 -5.87
C THR A 63 -2.54 7.21 -7.37
N LYS A 64 -2.00 8.35 -7.79
CA LYS A 64 -1.89 8.72 -9.20
C LYS A 64 -1.02 7.72 -9.97
N ARG A 65 0.10 7.32 -9.42
CA ARG A 65 1.00 6.34 -10.02
C ARG A 65 0.36 4.95 -10.08
N ALA A 66 -0.22 4.49 -8.98
CA ALA A 66 -0.87 3.18 -8.88
C ALA A 66 -2.10 3.04 -9.79
N GLY A 67 -2.78 4.14 -10.08
CA GLY A 67 -3.92 4.16 -10.99
C GLY A 67 -3.60 3.71 -12.42
N LYS A 68 -2.33 3.77 -12.82
CA LYS A 68 -1.87 3.31 -14.14
C LYS A 68 -1.74 1.79 -14.24
N THR A 69 -1.51 1.11 -13.13
CA THR A 69 -1.27 -0.33 -13.06
C THR A 69 -2.37 -1.10 -12.33
N GLY A 70 -3.25 -0.42 -11.61
CA GLY A 70 -4.26 -1.02 -10.75
C GLY A 70 -3.72 -1.58 -9.44
N ASP A 71 -2.48 -1.27 -9.08
CA ASP A 71 -1.87 -1.69 -7.83
C ASP A 71 -2.50 -0.98 -6.62
N LEU A 72 -2.42 -1.60 -5.45
CA LEU A 72 -2.84 -1.00 -4.20
C LEU A 72 -1.85 0.11 -3.79
N PRO A 73 -2.28 1.38 -3.69
CA PRO A 73 -1.40 2.46 -3.24
C PRO A 73 -1.33 2.52 -1.72
N LEU A 74 -0.11 2.61 -1.19
CA LEU A 74 0.12 2.87 0.23
C LEU A 74 1.40 3.66 0.45
N VAL A 75 1.51 4.28 1.61
CA VAL A 75 2.67 5.06 2.02
C VAL A 75 3.26 4.47 3.29
N VAL A 76 4.57 4.34 3.33
CA VAL A 76 5.33 4.03 4.55
C VAL A 76 6.15 5.26 4.92
N SER A 77 6.00 5.72 6.15
CA SER A 77 6.70 6.88 6.67
C SER A 77 7.53 6.51 7.90
N ARG A 78 8.84 6.71 7.78
CA ARG A 78 9.75 6.67 8.92
C ARG A 78 9.65 8.01 9.65
N LEU A 79 9.12 7.97 10.86
CA LEU A 79 8.95 9.16 11.68
C LEU A 79 10.27 9.61 12.32
N ASN A 80 10.32 10.85 12.79
CA ASN A 80 11.46 11.34 13.54
C ASN A 80 11.68 10.50 14.80
N GLY A 81 12.95 10.18 15.08
CA GLY A 81 13.32 9.33 16.20
C GLY A 81 13.30 7.82 15.92
N GLN A 82 12.72 7.38 14.82
CA GLN A 82 12.76 5.97 14.43
C GLN A 82 14.08 5.61 13.75
N GLY A 83 14.69 4.51 14.20
CA GLY A 83 15.92 3.95 13.62
C GLY A 83 15.67 2.96 12.49
N GLU A 84 16.73 2.34 12.01
CA GLU A 84 16.70 1.35 10.92
C GLU A 84 16.45 -0.09 11.39
N LYS A 85 16.52 -0.34 12.69
CA LYS A 85 16.43 -1.69 13.28
C LYS A 85 14.99 -2.19 13.46
N SER A 86 14.00 -1.28 13.42
CA SER A 86 12.59 -1.60 13.71
C SER A 86 11.66 -1.07 12.61
N PRO A 87 11.84 -1.53 11.35
CA PRO A 87 10.97 -1.09 10.24
C PRO A 87 9.51 -1.47 10.44
N GLN A 88 9.21 -2.51 11.20
CA GLN A 88 7.84 -2.89 11.57
C GLN A 88 7.09 -1.81 12.35
N ASP A 89 7.79 -0.88 12.98
CA ASP A 89 7.23 0.23 13.75
C ASP A 89 7.03 1.49 12.91
N TYR A 90 7.44 1.50 11.65
CA TYR A 90 7.18 2.61 10.75
C TYR A 90 5.68 2.76 10.51
N LEU A 91 5.24 3.99 10.33
CA LEU A 91 3.84 4.26 10.03
C LEU A 91 3.53 3.85 8.59
N ALA A 92 2.54 2.98 8.41
CA ALA A 92 2.00 2.67 7.10
C ALA A 92 0.55 3.18 7.01
N PHE A 93 0.18 3.84 5.91
CA PHE A 93 -1.17 4.34 5.72
C PHE A 93 -1.63 4.25 4.27
N MET A 94 -2.93 4.15 4.11
CA MET A 94 -3.61 4.07 2.83
C MET A 94 -4.97 4.75 2.92
N ARG A 95 -5.67 4.89 1.80
CA ARG A 95 -7.04 5.39 1.81
C ARG A 95 -7.95 4.43 2.58
N LEU A 96 -8.91 4.99 3.31
CA LEU A 96 -9.81 4.20 4.15
C LEU A 96 -10.55 3.11 3.37
N GLY A 97 -11.02 3.40 2.16
CA GLY A 97 -11.71 2.41 1.33
C GLY A 97 -10.84 1.21 0.98
N ASP A 98 -9.57 1.44 0.65
CA ASP A 98 -8.60 0.37 0.35
C ASP A 98 -8.32 -0.47 1.60
N LEU A 99 -8.18 0.17 2.77
CA LEU A 99 -7.98 -0.53 4.03
C LEU A 99 -9.19 -1.37 4.42
N VAL A 100 -10.41 -0.86 4.24
CA VAL A 100 -11.64 -1.62 4.51
C VAL A 100 -11.70 -2.88 3.66
N ASP A 101 -11.37 -2.78 2.38
CA ASP A 101 -11.32 -3.95 1.50
C ASP A 101 -10.32 -5.01 1.98
N LEU A 102 -9.14 -4.58 2.42
CA LEU A 102 -8.14 -5.50 3.00
C LEU A 102 -8.62 -6.12 4.31
N LEU A 103 -9.23 -5.34 5.20
CA LEU A 103 -9.74 -5.83 6.47
C LEU A 103 -10.84 -6.86 6.27
N LEU A 104 -11.74 -6.65 5.31
CA LEU A 104 -12.79 -7.61 4.97
C LEU A 104 -12.19 -8.91 4.44
N LYS A 105 -11.20 -8.83 3.54
CA LYS A 105 -10.48 -10.01 3.03
C LYS A 105 -9.71 -10.76 4.12
N ALA A 106 -9.25 -10.07 5.14
CA ALA A 106 -8.55 -10.66 6.28
C ALA A 106 -9.50 -11.21 7.37
N GLY A 107 -10.82 -11.06 7.22
CA GLY A 107 -11.81 -11.63 8.13
C GLY A 107 -12.21 -10.72 9.29
N TYR A 108 -11.90 -9.43 9.24
CA TYR A 108 -12.26 -8.46 10.29
C TYR A 108 -13.68 -7.87 10.14
N GLY A 109 -14.46 -8.32 9.16
CA GLY A 109 -15.82 -7.85 8.98
C GLY A 109 -16.86 -8.82 9.52
N ASP A 110 -17.92 -8.28 10.14
CA ASP A 110 -19.12 -9.05 10.41
C ASP A 110 -19.93 -9.13 9.12
N PHE A 111 -19.77 -10.22 8.40
CA PHE A 111 -20.70 -10.55 7.35
C PHE A 111 -22.02 -10.99 8.01
N LYS A 112 -23.05 -10.16 7.89
CA LYS A 112 -24.41 -10.57 8.20
C LYS A 112 -24.88 -11.57 7.16
N GLY A 113 -24.31 -12.75 7.16
CA GLY A 113 -24.60 -13.84 6.22
C GLY A 113 -23.66 -15.00 6.50
N ASP A 114 -24.10 -16.19 6.12
CA ASP A 114 -23.32 -17.41 6.29
C ASP A 114 -22.06 -17.34 5.41
N ILE A 115 -20.90 -17.17 6.03
CA ILE A 115 -19.59 -17.05 5.35
C ILE A 115 -19.30 -18.29 4.47
N GLY A 116 -19.97 -19.42 4.75
CA GLY A 116 -19.82 -20.66 3.99
C GLY A 116 -20.38 -20.63 2.56
N THR A 117 -21.12 -19.57 2.17
CA THR A 117 -21.81 -19.50 0.87
C THR A 117 -21.39 -18.34 -0.02
N LEU A 118 -20.43 -17.49 0.42
CA LEU A 118 -19.96 -16.35 -0.37
C LEU A 118 -18.89 -16.80 -1.37
N GLU A 119 -19.32 -17.27 -2.53
CA GLU A 119 -18.42 -17.52 -3.65
C GLU A 119 -18.06 -16.20 -4.34
N PRO A 120 -16.76 -15.92 -4.54
CA PRO A 120 -16.35 -14.76 -5.31
C PRO A 120 -16.69 -14.97 -6.79
N GLU A 121 -17.30 -13.98 -7.40
CA GLU A 121 -17.61 -13.98 -8.83
C GLU A 121 -17.20 -12.67 -9.49
N ARG A 122 -17.13 -12.66 -10.81
CA ARG A 122 -16.87 -11.45 -11.58
C ARG A 122 -18.16 -10.73 -11.91
N CYS A 123 -18.21 -9.43 -11.65
CA CYS A 123 -19.31 -8.60 -12.13
C CYS A 123 -19.36 -8.66 -13.66
N THR A 124 -20.50 -9.01 -14.21
CA THR A 124 -20.70 -9.15 -15.66
C THR A 124 -20.63 -7.82 -16.42
N GLN A 125 -20.81 -6.70 -15.72
CA GLN A 125 -20.79 -5.37 -16.33
C GLN A 125 -19.39 -4.72 -16.32
N CYS A 126 -18.64 -4.84 -15.24
CA CYS A 126 -17.37 -4.13 -15.09
C CYS A 126 -16.16 -5.04 -14.77
N GLY A 127 -16.38 -6.35 -14.60
CA GLY A 127 -15.32 -7.32 -14.31
C GLY A 127 -14.74 -7.25 -12.88
N SER A 128 -15.24 -6.38 -12.03
CA SER A 128 -14.82 -6.29 -10.63
C SER A 128 -15.20 -7.54 -9.86
N TRP A 129 -14.38 -7.92 -8.88
CA TRP A 129 -14.72 -9.00 -7.97
C TRP A 129 -15.88 -8.59 -7.06
N ILE A 130 -16.90 -9.41 -7.02
CA ILE A 130 -18.07 -9.28 -6.15
C ILE A 130 -18.34 -10.62 -5.49
N PHE A 131 -19.15 -10.61 -4.44
CA PHE A 131 -19.70 -11.86 -3.91
C PHE A 131 -21.07 -12.11 -4.50
N LYS A 132 -21.40 -13.37 -4.70
CA LYS A 132 -22.69 -13.80 -5.20
C LYS A 132 -23.82 -13.15 -4.38
N ASP A 133 -24.81 -12.61 -5.07
CA ASP A 133 -25.95 -11.90 -4.49
C ASP A 133 -25.62 -10.53 -3.80
N VAL A 134 -24.39 -10.02 -3.96
CA VAL A 134 -24.02 -8.69 -3.48
C VAL A 134 -23.95 -7.73 -4.68
N PRO A 135 -24.68 -6.60 -4.64
CA PRO A 135 -24.65 -5.63 -5.73
C PRO A 135 -23.23 -5.06 -5.94
N CYS A 136 -22.83 -4.96 -7.20
CA CYS A 136 -21.52 -4.42 -7.55
C CYS A 136 -21.42 -2.93 -7.23
N ARG A 137 -20.59 -2.57 -6.26
CA ARG A 137 -20.38 -1.16 -5.85
C ARG A 137 -19.81 -0.28 -6.96
N THR A 138 -19.06 -0.87 -7.89
CA THR A 138 -18.47 -0.13 -9.01
C THR A 138 -19.50 0.30 -10.04
N CYS A 139 -20.56 -0.50 -10.24
CA CYS A 139 -21.63 -0.23 -11.18
C CYS A 139 -22.80 0.58 -10.60
N GLN A 140 -22.86 0.73 -9.28
CA GLN A 140 -23.90 1.53 -8.59
C GLN A 140 -23.47 3.00 -8.50
N LYS A 141 -23.27 3.66 -9.61
CA LYS A 141 -23.16 5.12 -9.65
C LYS A 141 -24.45 5.74 -10.15
#